data_ebc5d06aca15711941a4d32f103049e9
#
_entry.id   ebc5d06aca15711941a4d32f103049e9
#
_cell.length_a   1.000
_cell.length_b   1.000
_cell.length_c   1.000
_cell.angle_alpha   90.00
_cell.angle_beta   90.00
_cell.angle_gamma   90.00
#
_symmetry.space_group_name_H-M   'P 1'
#
loop_
_entity.id
_entity.type
_entity.pdbx_description
1 polymer ?
#
loop_
_entity_poly.entity_id
_entity_poly.type
_entity_poly.pdbx_seq_one_letter_code
_entity_poly.pdbx_strand_id
1 'polypeptide(L)'
;TPDGFKEAYRKFVEAGWAGAHIPEEYGGGGLPYTVGIVLQEMFKSANMAFSLCPLLTQAAIEALIQHGSEEQRELYLEKLVTGEWAGTMCLTEPHAGSDVGALSTKAVRQDDGTYRITGTKIFITWGDQDLTENIIHLVLARTPGAAPGTKGISMFVVPKYLVNPDGTLGERNDIKIVSLEHKLGIHASPTCVVSFGDSGEGAVGYLIGEEQSGMRY
;
A
#
# COMPACT_ATOMS: atom_id res chain seq x y z
N THR A 1 -16.57 -1.52 -6.22
CA THR A 1 -16.95 -0.37 -5.37
C THR A 1 -18.42 0.01 -5.58
N PRO A 2 -19.05 0.71 -4.61
CA PRO A 2 -20.44 1.19 -4.75
C PRO A 2 -20.62 2.16 -5.92
N ASP A 3 -21.87 2.30 -6.38
CA ASP A 3 -22.22 3.26 -7.41
C ASP A 3 -21.78 4.68 -7.03
N GLY A 4 -21.26 5.42 -8.00
CA GLY A 4 -20.77 6.79 -7.81
C GLY A 4 -19.33 6.91 -7.30
N PHE A 5 -18.71 5.85 -6.73
CA PHE A 5 -17.34 5.93 -6.21
C PHE A 5 -16.32 6.17 -7.33
N LYS A 6 -16.45 5.50 -8.46
CA LYS A 6 -15.55 5.71 -9.62
C LYS A 6 -15.60 7.15 -10.13
N GLU A 7 -16.80 7.70 -10.26
CA GLU A 7 -16.97 9.08 -10.70
C GLU A 7 -16.41 10.07 -9.66
N ALA A 8 -16.69 9.84 -8.38
CA ALA A 8 -16.16 10.67 -7.29
C ALA A 8 -14.62 10.62 -7.26
N TYR A 9 -14.03 9.44 -7.43
CA TYR A 9 -12.58 9.26 -7.44
C TYR A 9 -11.95 9.98 -8.67
N ARG A 10 -12.54 9.84 -9.85
CA ARG A 10 -12.08 10.55 -11.03
C ARG A 10 -12.09 12.08 -10.82
N LYS A 11 -13.18 12.64 -10.28
CA LYS A 11 -13.26 14.08 -9.94
C LYS A 11 -12.24 14.49 -8.89
N PHE A 12 -11.99 13.65 -7.89
CA PHE A 12 -10.99 13.88 -6.85
C PHE A 12 -9.57 13.96 -7.46
N VAL A 13 -9.25 13.04 -8.35
CA VAL A 13 -7.95 12.98 -9.06
C VAL A 13 -7.79 14.16 -10.03
N GLU A 14 -8.80 14.42 -10.88
CA GLU A 14 -8.78 15.53 -11.86
C GLU A 14 -8.63 16.91 -11.20
N ALA A 15 -9.14 17.06 -9.98
CA ALA A 15 -8.98 18.29 -9.19
C ALA A 15 -7.64 18.41 -8.46
N GLY A 16 -6.75 17.41 -8.57
CA GLY A 16 -5.42 17.40 -7.95
C GLY A 16 -5.41 17.14 -6.45
N TRP A 17 -6.53 16.69 -5.86
CA TRP A 17 -6.62 16.48 -4.41
C TRP A 17 -5.78 15.30 -3.90
N ALA A 18 -5.46 14.33 -4.76
CA ALA A 18 -4.65 13.17 -4.40
C ALA A 18 -3.26 13.57 -3.90
N GLY A 19 -2.60 14.51 -4.59
CA GLY A 19 -1.25 14.97 -4.29
C GLY A 19 -1.18 16.40 -3.70
N ALA A 20 -2.28 16.96 -3.20
CA ALA A 20 -2.36 18.38 -2.85
C ALA A 20 -1.24 18.90 -1.92
N HIS A 21 -0.81 18.11 -0.93
CA HIS A 21 0.25 18.46 0.02
C HIS A 21 1.60 17.76 -0.23
N ILE A 22 1.67 16.95 -1.29
CA ILE A 22 2.92 16.31 -1.70
C ILE A 22 3.81 17.36 -2.38
N PRO A 23 5.15 17.31 -2.17
CA PRO A 23 6.06 18.25 -2.80
C PRO A 23 5.95 18.30 -4.33
N GLU A 24 6.13 19.47 -4.91
CA GLU A 24 6.07 19.71 -6.36
C GLU A 24 7.11 18.87 -7.13
N GLU A 25 8.27 18.59 -6.53
CA GLU A 25 9.32 17.75 -7.13
C GLU A 25 8.86 16.31 -7.40
N TYR A 26 7.81 15.84 -6.71
CA TYR A 26 7.18 14.54 -6.93
C TYR A 26 5.84 14.63 -7.68
N GLY A 27 5.55 15.79 -8.27
CA GLY A 27 4.31 16.02 -9.04
C GLY A 27 3.11 16.41 -8.18
N GLY A 28 3.33 16.76 -6.92
CA GLY A 28 2.28 17.21 -6.00
C GLY A 28 1.97 18.71 -6.10
N GLY A 29 1.00 19.16 -5.31
CA GLY A 29 0.56 20.56 -5.27
C GLY A 29 1.38 21.47 -4.35
N GLY A 30 2.35 20.95 -3.59
CA GLY A 30 3.24 21.70 -2.71
C GLY A 30 2.55 22.44 -1.55
N LEU A 31 1.28 22.14 -1.26
CA LEU A 31 0.59 22.77 -0.14
C LEU A 31 1.18 22.33 1.20
N PRO A 32 1.18 23.19 2.22
CA PRO A 32 1.65 22.80 3.55
C PRO A 32 0.91 21.56 4.08
N TYR A 33 1.61 20.66 4.76
CA TYR A 33 1.03 19.45 5.34
C TYR A 33 -0.20 19.71 6.22
N THR A 34 -0.22 20.86 6.94
CA THR A 34 -1.37 21.31 7.73
C THR A 34 -2.64 21.46 6.87
N VAL A 35 -2.51 21.93 5.63
CA VAL A 35 -3.64 22.01 4.69
C VAL A 35 -4.10 20.61 4.30
N GLY A 36 -3.16 19.68 4.09
CA GLY A 36 -3.47 18.27 3.85
C GLY A 36 -4.32 17.65 4.98
N ILE A 37 -4.02 17.94 6.24
CA ILE A 37 -4.80 17.49 7.40
C ILE A 37 -6.24 18.03 7.35
N VAL A 38 -6.41 19.33 7.07
CA VAL A 38 -7.74 19.95 6.95
C VAL A 38 -8.54 19.31 5.81
N LEU A 39 -7.92 19.07 4.66
CA LEU A 39 -8.55 18.38 3.53
C LEU A 39 -9.00 16.96 3.92
N GLN A 40 -8.15 16.22 4.63
CA GLN A 40 -8.49 14.89 5.14
C GLN A 40 -9.69 14.92 6.09
N GLU A 41 -9.79 15.91 6.98
CA GLU A 41 -10.93 16.07 7.86
C GLU A 41 -12.21 16.32 7.05
N MET A 42 -12.17 17.21 6.05
CA MET A 42 -13.31 17.50 5.18
C MET A 42 -13.76 16.26 4.40
N PHE A 43 -12.85 15.51 3.79
CA PHE A 43 -13.17 14.30 3.05
C PHE A 43 -13.74 13.20 3.95
N LYS A 44 -13.18 13.00 5.14
CA LYS A 44 -13.68 12.03 6.11
C LYS A 44 -15.08 12.42 6.63
N SER A 45 -15.33 13.69 6.84
CA SER A 45 -16.64 14.19 7.23
C SER A 45 -17.69 14.00 6.14
N ALA A 46 -17.30 14.14 4.87
CA ALA A 46 -18.17 13.93 3.73
C ALA A 46 -18.44 12.43 3.45
N ASN A 47 -17.40 11.61 3.40
CA ASN A 47 -17.51 10.17 3.18
C ASN A 47 -16.26 9.43 3.70
N MET A 48 -16.36 8.92 4.93
CA MET A 48 -15.26 8.17 5.58
C MET A 48 -14.83 6.96 4.74
N ALA A 49 -15.77 6.19 4.22
CA ALA A 49 -15.45 4.97 3.48
C ALA A 49 -14.61 5.28 2.22
N PHE A 50 -14.96 6.33 1.49
CA PHE A 50 -14.21 6.79 0.32
C PHE A 50 -12.81 7.31 0.72
N SER A 51 -12.74 8.17 1.72
CA SER A 51 -11.53 8.91 2.07
C SER A 51 -10.40 8.01 2.61
N LEU A 52 -10.69 6.80 3.04
CA LEU A 52 -9.68 5.83 3.47
C LEU A 52 -8.80 5.34 2.32
N CYS A 53 -9.28 5.32 1.07
CA CYS A 53 -8.46 4.95 -0.09
C CYS A 53 -7.30 5.96 -0.31
N PRO A 54 -7.56 7.25 -0.54
CA PRO A 54 -6.49 8.22 -0.71
C PRO A 54 -5.63 8.41 0.55
N LEU A 55 -6.19 8.20 1.76
CA LEU A 55 -5.41 8.28 3.00
C LEU A 55 -4.26 7.25 3.02
N LEU A 56 -4.55 6.00 2.69
CA LEU A 56 -3.53 4.95 2.65
C LEU A 56 -2.53 5.16 1.51
N THR A 57 -2.99 5.70 0.38
CA THR A 57 -2.11 6.08 -0.73
C THR A 57 -1.11 7.15 -0.31
N GLN A 58 -1.55 8.17 0.43
CA GLN A 58 -0.67 9.21 0.97
C GLN A 58 0.37 8.64 1.93
N ALA A 59 -0.01 7.69 2.80
CA ALA A 59 0.94 7.01 3.68
C ALA A 59 2.01 6.22 2.88
N ALA A 60 1.61 5.56 1.79
CA ALA A 60 2.54 4.85 0.91
C ALA A 60 3.50 5.81 0.19
N ILE A 61 3.00 6.97 -0.27
CA ILE A 61 3.82 8.03 -0.88
C ILE A 61 4.87 8.52 0.12
N GLU A 62 4.47 8.86 1.35
CA GLU A 62 5.39 9.32 2.39
C GLU A 62 6.48 8.29 2.72
N ALA A 63 6.12 7.01 2.83
CA ALA A 63 7.08 5.94 3.09
C ALA A 63 8.10 5.83 1.93
N LEU A 64 7.67 5.95 0.69
CA LEU A 64 8.55 5.90 -0.48
C LEU A 64 9.44 7.15 -0.57
N ILE A 65 8.92 8.35 -0.32
CA ILE A 65 9.70 9.59 -0.30
C ILE A 65 10.82 9.51 0.73
N GLN A 66 10.51 9.05 1.94
CA GLN A 66 11.45 9.05 3.04
C GLN A 66 12.47 7.88 2.99
N HIS A 67 12.06 6.72 2.50
CA HIS A 67 12.79 5.47 2.67
C HIS A 67 12.94 4.63 1.39
N GLY A 68 12.23 4.95 0.32
CA GLY A 68 12.36 4.27 -0.97
C GLY A 68 13.72 4.54 -1.64
N SER A 69 14.20 3.60 -2.47
CA SER A 69 15.32 3.85 -3.36
C SER A 69 14.96 4.87 -4.44
N GLU A 70 15.95 5.42 -5.13
CA GLU A 70 15.73 6.33 -6.25
C GLU A 70 14.87 5.66 -7.34
N GLU A 71 15.19 4.41 -7.70
CA GLU A 71 14.42 3.61 -8.64
C GLU A 71 12.96 3.39 -8.19
N GLN A 72 12.75 3.12 -6.90
CA GLN A 72 11.38 2.97 -6.37
C GLN A 72 10.61 4.29 -6.43
N ARG A 73 11.24 5.41 -6.13
CA ARG A 73 10.61 6.72 -6.25
C ARG A 73 10.24 7.06 -7.69
N GLU A 74 11.16 6.86 -8.62
CA GLU A 74 10.93 7.08 -10.05
C GLU A 74 9.79 6.20 -10.59
N LEU A 75 9.75 4.92 -10.16
CA LEU A 75 8.80 3.96 -10.70
C LEU A 75 7.38 4.09 -10.14
N TYR A 76 7.23 4.50 -8.87
CA TYR A 76 5.93 4.45 -8.19
C TYR A 76 5.34 5.81 -7.83
N LEU A 77 6.16 6.85 -7.54
CA LEU A 77 5.64 8.08 -6.93
C LEU A 77 4.71 8.85 -7.84
N GLU A 78 5.06 9.07 -9.10
CA GLU A 78 4.23 9.85 -10.01
C GLU A 78 2.81 9.27 -10.10
N LYS A 79 2.69 7.97 -10.27
CA LYS A 79 1.40 7.28 -10.39
C LYS A 79 0.58 7.28 -9.09
N LEU A 80 1.24 7.21 -7.95
CA LEU A 80 0.59 7.30 -6.63
C LEU A 80 0.14 8.75 -6.34
N VAL A 81 0.97 9.73 -6.64
CA VAL A 81 0.70 11.15 -6.38
C VAL A 81 -0.43 11.67 -7.28
N THR A 82 -0.46 11.25 -8.54
CA THR A 82 -1.56 11.58 -9.47
C THR A 82 -2.86 10.82 -9.14
N GLY A 83 -2.79 9.75 -8.34
CA GLY A 83 -3.95 8.91 -8.02
C GLY A 83 -4.30 7.88 -9.09
N GLU A 84 -3.47 7.69 -10.12
CA GLU A 84 -3.63 6.59 -11.08
C GLU A 84 -3.47 5.24 -10.41
N TRP A 85 -2.60 5.14 -9.40
CA TRP A 85 -2.43 3.97 -8.55
C TRP A 85 -2.77 4.30 -7.10
N ALA A 86 -3.14 3.26 -6.34
CA ALA A 86 -3.42 3.39 -4.91
C ALA A 86 -2.37 2.65 -4.08
N GLY A 87 -2.21 3.08 -2.83
CA GLY A 87 -1.37 2.42 -1.84
C GLY A 87 -2.19 1.76 -0.74
N THR A 88 -1.64 0.71 -0.12
CA THR A 88 -2.22 0.07 1.07
C THR A 88 -1.14 -0.28 2.09
N MET A 89 -1.53 -0.47 3.35
CA MET A 89 -0.67 -1.01 4.40
C MET A 89 -1.13 -2.41 4.78
N CYS A 90 -0.25 -3.41 4.67
CA CYS A 90 -0.49 -4.80 4.97
C CYS A 90 0.34 -5.25 6.18
N LEU A 91 -0.19 -5.00 7.39
CA LEU A 91 0.49 -5.28 8.67
C LEU A 91 -0.14 -6.48 9.38
N THR A 92 -1.43 -6.42 9.68
CA THR A 92 -2.13 -7.32 10.59
C THR A 92 -2.26 -8.74 10.02
N GLU A 93 -2.02 -9.73 10.87
CA GLU A 93 -2.23 -11.15 10.58
C GLU A 93 -3.26 -11.76 11.54
N PRO A 94 -3.85 -12.94 11.25
CA PRO A 94 -4.87 -13.54 12.10
C PRO A 94 -4.47 -13.71 13.58
N HIS A 95 -3.19 -13.90 13.85
CA HIS A 95 -2.62 -14.09 15.20
C HIS A 95 -1.76 -12.90 15.67
N ALA A 96 -1.58 -11.86 14.84
CA ALA A 96 -0.69 -10.74 15.09
C ALA A 96 -1.37 -9.42 14.71
N GLY A 97 -2.19 -8.89 15.61
CA GLY A 97 -2.85 -7.58 15.50
C GLY A 97 -2.23 -6.58 16.47
N SER A 98 -2.61 -6.63 17.75
CA SER A 98 -1.98 -5.77 18.77
C SER A 98 -0.52 -6.16 19.03
N ASP A 99 -0.21 -7.44 19.04
CA ASP A 99 1.18 -7.94 19.04
C ASP A 99 1.68 -8.14 17.61
N VAL A 100 2.02 -7.06 16.92
CA VAL A 100 2.61 -7.11 15.58
C VAL A 100 3.98 -7.79 15.56
N GLY A 101 4.65 -7.86 16.72
CA GLY A 101 5.90 -8.59 16.87
C GLY A 101 5.78 -10.08 16.59
N ALA A 102 4.58 -10.65 16.64
CA ALA A 102 4.29 -12.04 16.36
C ALA A 102 4.04 -12.34 14.86
N LEU A 103 4.04 -11.35 13.97
CA LEU A 103 3.79 -11.60 12.54
C LEU A 103 4.73 -12.65 11.95
N SER A 104 4.19 -13.47 11.03
CA SER A 104 4.82 -14.64 10.46
C SER A 104 4.99 -14.60 8.94
N THR A 105 4.43 -13.60 8.25
CA THR A 105 4.65 -13.40 6.81
C THR A 105 6.14 -13.38 6.52
N LYS A 106 6.57 -14.17 5.53
CA LYS A 106 7.98 -14.37 5.19
C LYS A 106 8.33 -13.60 3.92
N ALA A 107 9.58 -13.11 3.88
CA ALA A 107 10.18 -12.50 2.70
C ALA A 107 11.52 -13.19 2.44
N VAL A 108 11.62 -13.97 1.38
CA VAL A 108 12.84 -14.73 1.04
C VAL A 108 13.54 -14.03 -0.12
N ARG A 109 14.76 -13.55 0.13
CA ARG A 109 15.58 -12.87 -0.89
C ARG A 109 15.95 -13.81 -2.03
N GLN A 110 15.88 -13.28 -3.25
CA GLN A 110 16.27 -13.96 -4.48
C GLN A 110 17.62 -13.44 -5.01
N ASP A 111 18.20 -14.18 -5.95
CA ASP A 111 19.50 -13.84 -6.56
C ASP A 111 19.46 -12.52 -7.35
N ASP A 112 18.29 -12.15 -7.87
CA ASP A 112 18.04 -10.90 -8.61
C ASP A 112 17.81 -9.68 -7.70
N GLY A 113 17.88 -9.88 -6.37
CA GLY A 113 17.66 -8.83 -5.38
C GLY A 113 16.19 -8.61 -4.99
N THR A 114 15.25 -9.25 -5.66
CA THR A 114 13.83 -9.26 -5.27
C THR A 114 13.60 -10.15 -4.05
N TYR A 115 12.36 -10.14 -3.54
CA TYR A 115 11.94 -11.03 -2.45
C TYR A 115 10.69 -11.79 -2.86
N ARG A 116 10.56 -13.03 -2.38
CA ARG A 116 9.33 -13.82 -2.47
C ARG A 116 8.58 -13.72 -1.16
N ILE A 117 7.42 -13.07 -1.21
CA ILE A 117 6.57 -12.82 -0.04
C ILE A 117 5.52 -13.93 0.07
N THR A 118 5.41 -14.53 1.26
CA THR A 118 4.42 -15.58 1.53
C THR A 118 3.77 -15.36 2.89
N GLY A 119 2.44 -15.29 2.93
CA GLY A 119 1.66 -15.12 4.14
C GLY A 119 0.28 -14.52 3.89
N THR A 120 -0.51 -14.42 4.96
CA THR A 120 -1.88 -13.88 4.89
C THR A 120 -2.02 -12.68 5.80
N LYS A 121 -2.52 -11.60 5.25
CA LYS A 121 -2.84 -10.36 5.96
C LYS A 121 -4.35 -10.19 6.05
N ILE A 122 -4.83 -9.72 7.20
CA ILE A 122 -6.26 -9.49 7.45
C ILE A 122 -6.53 -8.02 7.75
N PHE A 123 -7.79 -7.63 7.60
CA PHE A 123 -8.26 -6.26 7.83
C PHE A 123 -7.56 -5.22 6.96
N ILE A 124 -7.20 -5.61 5.74
CA ILE A 124 -6.51 -4.69 4.82
C ILE A 124 -7.51 -3.76 4.18
N THR A 125 -7.49 -2.52 4.63
CA THR A 125 -8.33 -1.43 4.14
C THR A 125 -7.98 -1.14 2.68
N TRP A 126 -9.00 -1.18 1.81
CA TRP A 126 -8.84 -0.98 0.37
C TRP A 126 -7.83 -1.94 -0.28
N GLY A 127 -7.70 -3.16 0.27
CA GLY A 127 -6.76 -4.17 -0.19
C GLY A 127 -6.98 -4.62 -1.63
N ASP A 128 -8.19 -4.49 -2.16
CA ASP A 128 -8.49 -4.56 -3.59
C ASP A 128 -9.68 -3.66 -3.94
N GLN A 129 -9.69 -3.13 -5.16
CA GLN A 129 -10.68 -2.17 -5.61
C GLN A 129 -10.56 -1.94 -7.14
N ASP A 130 -11.52 -1.22 -7.70
CA ASP A 130 -11.65 -0.96 -9.14
C ASP A 130 -11.62 0.55 -9.48
N LEU A 131 -11.02 1.37 -8.60
CA LEU A 131 -10.85 2.82 -8.79
C LEU A 131 -9.54 3.15 -9.52
N THR A 132 -8.52 2.31 -9.38
CA THR A 132 -7.16 2.52 -9.90
C THR A 132 -6.67 1.34 -10.71
N GLU A 133 -5.72 1.59 -11.60
CA GLU A 133 -5.14 0.56 -12.46
C GLU A 133 -4.27 -0.44 -11.70
N ASN A 134 -3.54 0.03 -10.68
CA ASN A 134 -2.68 -0.80 -9.84
C ASN A 134 -2.86 -0.44 -8.36
N ILE A 135 -2.43 -1.37 -7.49
CA ILE A 135 -2.38 -1.17 -6.05
C ILE A 135 -0.97 -1.55 -5.59
N ILE A 136 -0.34 -0.63 -4.87
CA ILE A 136 0.99 -0.81 -4.31
C ILE A 136 0.84 -1.14 -2.83
N HIS A 137 1.00 -2.42 -2.49
CA HIS A 137 0.91 -2.87 -1.11
C HIS A 137 2.23 -2.65 -0.39
N LEU A 138 2.21 -1.93 0.73
CA LEU A 138 3.32 -1.92 1.70
C LEU A 138 3.13 -3.09 2.66
N VAL A 139 3.98 -4.11 2.53
CA VAL A 139 3.83 -5.37 3.27
C VAL A 139 4.92 -5.49 4.32
N LEU A 140 4.53 -5.68 5.58
CA LEU A 140 5.46 -6.00 6.66
C LEU A 140 5.67 -7.52 6.74
N ALA A 141 6.93 -7.94 6.66
CA ALA A 141 7.32 -9.35 6.64
C ALA A 141 8.68 -9.55 7.31
N ARG A 142 9.05 -10.82 7.54
CA ARG A 142 10.34 -11.22 8.12
C ARG A 142 11.21 -11.90 7.10
N THR A 143 12.48 -11.52 7.07
CA THR A 143 13.51 -12.28 6.36
C THR A 143 14.01 -13.47 7.21
N PRO A 144 14.54 -14.54 6.59
CA PRO A 144 15.11 -15.65 7.33
C PRO A 144 16.24 -15.21 8.27
N GLY A 145 16.17 -15.65 9.53
CA GLY A 145 17.16 -15.28 10.56
C GLY A 145 16.95 -13.89 11.19
N ALA A 146 15.91 -13.16 10.83
CA ALA A 146 15.59 -11.87 11.43
C ALA A 146 15.36 -11.96 12.95
N ALA A 147 15.67 -10.89 13.67
CA ALA A 147 15.46 -10.79 15.11
C ALA A 147 13.99 -11.04 15.50
N PRO A 148 13.69 -11.59 16.68
CA PRO A 148 12.33 -11.76 17.15
C PRO A 148 11.68 -10.41 17.48
N GLY A 149 10.36 -10.40 17.54
CA GLY A 149 9.57 -9.21 17.88
C GLY A 149 9.59 -8.16 16.77
N THR A 150 9.26 -6.94 17.09
CA THR A 150 9.14 -5.83 16.13
C THR A 150 10.48 -5.45 15.48
N LYS A 151 11.60 -5.73 16.12
CA LYS A 151 12.94 -5.41 15.62
C LYS A 151 13.36 -6.24 14.38
N GLY A 152 12.69 -7.36 14.12
CA GLY A 152 13.00 -8.21 12.95
C GLY A 152 12.06 -7.99 11.77
N ILE A 153 11.23 -6.96 11.79
CA ILE A 153 10.25 -6.69 10.74
C ILE A 153 10.87 -5.78 9.67
N SER A 154 10.71 -6.17 8.41
CA SER A 154 11.09 -5.39 7.22
C SER A 154 9.85 -4.97 6.46
N MET A 155 9.95 -3.90 5.65
CA MET A 155 8.87 -3.40 4.81
C MET A 155 9.18 -3.61 3.33
N PHE A 156 8.18 -4.03 2.56
CA PHE A 156 8.32 -4.34 1.14
C PHE A 156 7.23 -3.65 0.32
N VAL A 157 7.61 -3.15 -0.84
CA VAL A 157 6.68 -2.81 -1.93
C VAL A 157 6.29 -4.11 -2.62
N VAL A 158 5.00 -4.40 -2.70
CA VAL A 158 4.45 -5.58 -3.36
C VAL A 158 3.30 -5.11 -4.27
N PRO A 159 3.55 -4.83 -5.55
CA PRO A 159 2.53 -4.32 -6.46
C PRO A 159 1.55 -5.43 -6.85
N LYS A 160 0.26 -5.08 -7.03
CA LYS A 160 -0.78 -6.01 -7.52
C LYS A 160 -0.49 -6.50 -8.94
N TYR A 161 -0.05 -5.60 -9.81
CA TYR A 161 0.55 -5.89 -11.11
C TYR A 161 2.01 -5.45 -11.05
N LEU A 162 2.92 -6.30 -11.49
CA LEU A 162 4.33 -5.96 -11.60
C LEU A 162 4.48 -4.73 -12.49
N VAL A 163 5.49 -3.95 -12.25
CA VAL A 163 5.77 -2.72 -13.01
C VAL A 163 7.06 -2.92 -13.77
N ASN A 164 6.99 -2.74 -15.09
CA ASN A 164 8.15 -2.80 -15.96
C ASN A 164 9.06 -1.58 -15.75
N PRO A 165 10.35 -1.64 -16.12
CA PRO A 165 11.27 -0.51 -15.97
C PRO A 165 10.83 0.78 -16.69
N ASP A 166 9.97 0.68 -17.71
CA ASP A 166 9.38 1.81 -18.42
C ASP A 166 8.09 2.36 -17.78
N GLY A 167 7.72 1.85 -16.59
CA GLY A 167 6.52 2.27 -15.86
C GLY A 167 5.21 1.63 -16.32
N THR A 168 5.23 0.77 -17.34
CA THR A 168 4.03 0.05 -17.81
C THR A 168 3.69 -1.11 -16.89
N LEU A 169 2.41 -1.51 -16.88
CA LEU A 169 1.96 -2.66 -16.12
C LEU A 169 2.44 -3.97 -16.75
N GLY A 170 3.02 -4.82 -15.94
CA GLY A 170 3.43 -6.18 -16.27
C GLY A 170 2.39 -7.22 -15.86
N GLU A 171 2.86 -8.42 -15.57
CA GLU A 171 2.02 -9.53 -15.14
C GLU A 171 1.38 -9.30 -13.77
N ARG A 172 0.25 -9.96 -13.53
CA ARG A 172 -0.37 -9.98 -12.21
C ARG A 172 0.53 -10.71 -11.23
N ASN A 173 0.81 -10.07 -10.10
CA ASN A 173 1.59 -10.67 -9.02
C ASN A 173 0.78 -11.75 -8.29
N ASP A 174 1.46 -12.65 -7.58
CA ASP A 174 0.84 -13.72 -6.79
C ASP A 174 0.18 -13.19 -5.52
N ILE A 175 -0.86 -12.37 -5.72
CA ILE A 175 -1.69 -11.75 -4.70
C ILE A 175 -3.13 -12.16 -4.91
N LYS A 176 -3.75 -12.75 -3.89
CA LYS A 176 -5.13 -13.20 -3.91
C LYS A 176 -5.95 -12.56 -2.81
N ILE A 177 -7.12 -12.06 -3.17
CA ILE A 177 -8.13 -11.64 -2.20
C ILE A 177 -8.93 -12.86 -1.79
N VAL A 178 -8.80 -13.25 -0.53
CA VAL A 178 -9.46 -14.44 0.02
C VAL A 178 -10.90 -14.15 0.36
N SER A 179 -11.14 -13.00 1.00
CA SER A 179 -12.48 -12.57 1.42
C SER A 179 -12.52 -11.07 1.69
N LEU A 180 -13.75 -10.55 1.79
CA LEU A 180 -14.06 -9.23 2.32
C LEU A 180 -14.69 -9.37 3.68
N GLU A 181 -14.32 -8.47 4.60
CA GLU A 181 -14.90 -8.45 5.95
C GLU A 181 -16.31 -7.84 5.95
N HIS A 182 -17.21 -8.46 6.68
CA HIS A 182 -18.49 -7.88 7.05
C HIS A 182 -18.30 -7.02 8.30
N LYS A 183 -18.55 -5.70 8.19
CA LYS A 183 -18.25 -4.72 9.25
C LYS A 183 -19.50 -4.11 9.84
N LEU A 184 -19.39 -3.57 11.06
CA LEU A 184 -20.46 -2.82 11.73
C LEU A 184 -20.68 -1.42 11.12
N GLY A 185 -19.66 -0.82 10.49
CA GLY A 185 -19.69 0.48 9.85
C GLY A 185 -18.73 0.56 8.67
N ILE A 186 -18.67 1.71 7.99
CA ILE A 186 -17.84 1.96 6.79
C ILE A 186 -17.94 0.83 5.75
N HIS A 187 -19.17 0.33 5.52
CA HIS A 187 -19.42 -0.86 4.68
C HIS A 187 -18.90 -0.69 3.25
N ALA A 188 -18.91 0.53 2.72
CA ALA A 188 -18.46 0.84 1.37
C ALA A 188 -16.91 0.82 1.20
N SER A 189 -16.14 0.77 2.31
CA SER A 189 -14.70 0.58 2.27
C SER A 189 -14.39 -0.92 2.24
N PRO A 190 -13.84 -1.48 1.15
CA PRO A 190 -13.49 -2.90 1.11
C PRO A 190 -12.35 -3.18 2.11
N THR A 191 -12.62 -4.05 3.05
CA THR A 191 -11.63 -4.52 4.04
C THR A 191 -11.33 -5.96 3.72
N CYS A 192 -10.12 -6.24 3.26
CA CYS A 192 -9.75 -7.48 2.62
C CYS A 192 -8.94 -8.41 3.53
N VAL A 193 -9.11 -9.70 3.31
CA VAL A 193 -8.11 -10.72 3.64
C VAL A 193 -7.28 -10.94 2.39
N VAL A 194 -5.97 -10.68 2.48
CA VAL A 194 -5.04 -10.72 1.36
C VAL A 194 -4.02 -11.83 1.58
N SER A 195 -3.94 -12.78 0.67
CA SER A 195 -2.93 -13.84 0.64
C SER A 195 -1.85 -13.49 -0.39
N PHE A 196 -0.61 -13.60 0.03
CA PHE A 196 0.57 -13.42 -0.79
C PHE A 196 1.23 -14.79 -1.00
N GLY A 197 1.54 -15.15 -2.24
CA GLY A 197 2.24 -16.38 -2.55
C GLY A 197 1.37 -17.64 -2.56
N ASP A 198 0.10 -17.52 -2.86
CA ASP A 198 -0.87 -18.65 -2.84
C ASP A 198 -0.62 -19.67 -3.97
N SER A 199 0.01 -19.26 -5.08
CA SER A 199 0.40 -20.15 -6.19
C SER A 199 1.58 -21.06 -5.85
N GLY A 200 2.32 -20.75 -4.79
CA GLY A 200 3.48 -21.51 -4.31
C GLY A 200 4.84 -20.92 -4.68
N GLU A 201 4.90 -19.93 -5.57
CA GLU A 201 6.15 -19.25 -5.94
C GLU A 201 6.47 -18.04 -5.05
N GLY A 202 5.48 -17.50 -4.38
CA GLY A 202 5.57 -16.29 -3.58
C GLY A 202 5.35 -15.02 -4.39
N ALA A 203 4.70 -14.03 -3.80
CA ALA A 203 4.52 -12.72 -4.42
C ALA A 203 5.85 -11.98 -4.53
N VAL A 204 6.12 -11.36 -5.67
CA VAL A 204 7.32 -10.54 -5.87
C VAL A 204 7.21 -9.27 -5.06
N GLY A 205 8.24 -8.99 -4.25
CA GLY A 205 8.34 -7.78 -3.45
C GLY A 205 9.74 -7.15 -3.50
N TYR A 206 9.79 -5.87 -3.19
CA TYR A 206 11.00 -5.06 -3.21
C TYR A 206 11.19 -4.41 -1.85
N LEU A 207 12.37 -4.57 -1.25
CA LEU A 207 12.67 -4.02 0.08
C LEU A 207 12.63 -2.49 0.05
N ILE A 208 11.97 -1.88 1.04
CA ILE A 208 12.08 -0.44 1.32
C ILE A 208 13.16 -0.25 2.38
N GLY A 209 14.12 0.62 2.09
CA GLY A 209 15.21 0.93 3.01
C GLY A 209 16.07 -0.29 3.37
N GLU A 210 16.19 -0.59 4.65
CA GLU A 210 17.02 -1.66 5.19
C GLU A 210 16.19 -2.79 5.82
N GLU A 211 16.69 -4.04 5.74
CA GLU A 211 16.08 -5.15 6.49
C GLU A 211 16.00 -4.83 7.99
N GLN A 212 14.96 -5.34 8.64
CA GLN A 212 14.72 -5.19 10.07
C GLN A 212 14.52 -3.73 10.53
N SER A 213 14.17 -2.84 9.62
CA SER A 213 13.86 -1.43 9.91
C SER A 213 12.42 -1.04 9.59
N GLY A 214 11.58 -1.98 9.13
CA GLY A 214 10.22 -1.72 8.65
C GLY A 214 9.27 -1.10 9.68
N MET A 215 9.55 -1.19 10.97
CA MET A 215 8.77 -0.53 12.02
C MET A 215 9.24 0.90 12.32
N ARG A 216 10.28 1.38 11.66
CA ARG A 216 10.75 2.77 11.76
C ARG A 216 10.21 3.64 10.64
N TYR A 217 9.79 2.98 9.57
CA TYR A 217 9.25 3.57 8.35
C TYR A 217 7.73 3.65 8.43
#